data_ffa6e03d340ac2efd388db09516e7f5e
#
_entry.id   ffa6e03d340ac2efd388db09516e7f5e
#
_cell.length_a   1.000
_cell.length_b   1.000
_cell.length_c   1.000
_cell.angle_alpha   90.00
_cell.angle_beta   90.00
_cell.angle_gamma   90.00
#
_symmetry.space_group_name_H-M   'P 1'
#
loop_
_entity.id
_entity.type
_entity.pdbx_description
1 polymer ?
#
loop_
_entity_poly.entity_id
_entity_poly.type
_entity_poly.pdbx_seq_one_letter_code
_entity_poly.pdbx_strand_id
1 'polypeptide(L)'
;MTPTRKLFPFLLILCATTLAGCASTQTAQVEEWDGLVRRPGTRISTVFVRPDANVVAYTSVLLDPVQVSFAENWNPNRGSRGASGRLNASDVAAIQTGLADMMRESFRRELASGGFTLVDVPGPTTLRVTAAIVGLYVTAPDTRSAGRSRTYTANSGQMTLVAELRDSETGELLARAVDTRRG
;
A
#
# COMPACT_ATOMS: atom_id res chain seq x y z
N MET A 1 -40.19 -53.66 72.88
CA MET A 1 -40.67 -53.99 71.53
C MET A 1 -40.61 -52.73 70.68
N THR A 2 -39.50 -52.44 70.03
CA THR A 2 -39.34 -51.29 69.18
C THR A 2 -38.45 -51.70 68.00
N PRO A 3 -38.85 -51.52 66.77
CA PRO A 3 -37.95 -51.77 65.67
C PRO A 3 -37.20 -50.48 65.27
N THR A 4 -35.94 -50.63 65.22
CA THR A 4 -34.92 -49.69 64.79
C THR A 4 -35.00 -49.37 63.32
N ARG A 5 -35.18 -48.09 62.98
CA ARG A 5 -35.26 -47.56 61.65
C ARG A 5 -33.85 -47.08 61.23
N LYS A 6 -33.22 -47.77 60.29
CA LYS A 6 -31.91 -47.42 59.75
C LYS A 6 -32.04 -46.23 58.78
N LEU A 7 -31.45 -45.11 59.11
CA LEU A 7 -31.27 -43.99 58.20
C LEU A 7 -30.06 -44.27 57.28
N PHE A 8 -30.29 -44.30 56.02
CA PHE A 8 -29.26 -44.26 55.00
C PHE A 8 -28.82 -42.82 54.77
N PRO A 9 -27.53 -42.48 54.84
CA PRO A 9 -27.08 -41.18 54.39
C PRO A 9 -26.90 -41.21 52.89
N PHE A 10 -27.67 -40.34 52.20
CA PHE A 10 -27.57 -40.09 50.77
C PHE A 10 -26.31 -39.24 50.55
N LEU A 11 -25.25 -39.85 50.03
CA LEU A 11 -23.99 -39.16 49.67
C LEU A 11 -24.19 -38.47 48.33
N LEU A 12 -24.44 -37.16 48.36
CA LEU A 12 -24.60 -36.31 47.20
C LEU A 12 -23.20 -35.95 46.69
N ILE A 13 -22.71 -36.70 45.66
CA ILE A 13 -21.47 -36.39 44.95
C ILE A 13 -21.73 -35.25 44.01
N LEU A 14 -21.32 -34.04 44.40
CA LEU A 14 -21.33 -32.84 43.54
C LEU A 14 -20.15 -32.88 42.59
N CYS A 15 -20.40 -33.31 41.35
CA CYS A 15 -19.44 -33.35 40.27
C CYS A 15 -19.18 -31.92 39.75
N ALA A 16 -18.17 -31.25 40.30
CA ALA A 16 -17.71 -29.96 39.81
C ALA A 16 -16.94 -30.18 38.48
N THR A 17 -17.63 -30.01 37.35
CA THR A 17 -16.97 -29.98 36.03
C THR A 17 -16.28 -28.64 35.85
N THR A 18 -14.96 -28.60 36.07
CA THR A 18 -14.10 -27.47 35.68
C THR A 18 -14.00 -27.41 34.17
N LEU A 19 -14.72 -26.51 33.53
CA LEU A 19 -14.47 -26.10 32.14
C LEU A 19 -13.13 -25.36 32.10
N ALA A 20 -12.06 -26.09 31.80
CA ALA A 20 -10.80 -25.51 31.36
C ALA A 20 -11.02 -24.88 29.99
N GLY A 21 -11.42 -23.63 29.95
CA GLY A 21 -11.45 -22.83 28.75
C GLY A 21 -10.00 -22.66 28.25
N CYS A 22 -9.62 -23.39 27.20
CA CYS A 22 -8.43 -23.05 26.43
C CYS A 22 -8.65 -21.68 25.81
N ALA A 23 -8.18 -20.64 26.46
CA ALA A 23 -7.97 -19.34 25.83
C ALA A 23 -6.87 -19.54 24.77
N SER A 24 -7.29 -19.80 23.53
CA SER A 24 -6.39 -19.75 22.38
C SER A 24 -5.90 -18.32 22.27
N THR A 25 -4.72 -18.04 22.80
CA THR A 25 -3.99 -16.81 22.53
C THR A 25 -3.68 -16.85 21.02
N GLN A 26 -4.54 -16.28 20.20
CA GLN A 26 -4.21 -15.99 18.80
C GLN A 26 -3.04 -15.01 18.86
N THR A 27 -1.84 -15.56 18.78
CA THR A 27 -0.64 -14.79 18.46
C THR A 27 -0.94 -14.18 17.11
N ALA A 28 -1.17 -12.86 17.05
CA ALA A 28 -1.36 -12.16 15.81
C ALA A 28 -0.14 -12.49 14.94
N GLN A 29 -0.36 -13.24 13.86
CA GLN A 29 0.72 -13.56 12.93
C GLN A 29 1.22 -12.24 12.39
N VAL A 30 2.48 -11.94 12.70
CA VAL A 30 3.15 -10.76 12.15
C VAL A 30 3.32 -11.03 10.67
N GLU A 31 2.60 -10.27 9.85
CA GLU A 31 2.72 -10.37 8.40
C GLU A 31 4.11 -9.87 8.01
N GLU A 32 4.92 -10.76 7.42
CA GLU A 32 6.29 -10.48 7.02
C GLU A 32 6.41 -10.61 5.49
N TRP A 33 7.14 -9.69 4.88
CA TRP A 33 7.45 -9.68 3.46
C TRP A 33 8.88 -9.18 3.22
N ASP A 34 9.75 -10.02 2.69
CA ASP A 34 11.17 -9.70 2.42
C ASP A 34 11.95 -9.20 3.66
N GLY A 35 11.70 -9.77 4.84
CA GLY A 35 12.30 -9.33 6.10
C GLY A 35 11.74 -8.01 6.65
N LEU A 36 10.69 -7.50 6.05
CA LEU A 36 9.94 -6.35 6.53
C LEU A 36 8.71 -6.80 7.30
N VAL A 37 8.39 -6.10 8.36
CA VAL A 37 7.24 -6.35 9.23
C VAL A 37 6.17 -5.31 8.98
N ARG A 38 4.91 -5.75 8.86
CA ARG A 38 3.78 -4.85 8.66
C ARG A 38 3.60 -3.88 9.82
N ARG A 39 3.44 -2.60 9.49
CA ARG A 39 3.10 -1.52 10.45
C ARG A 39 1.63 -1.14 10.30
N PRO A 40 0.79 -1.44 11.31
CA PRO A 40 -0.61 -1.01 11.32
C PRO A 40 -0.74 0.49 11.66
N GLY A 41 -1.90 1.07 11.37
CA GLY A 41 -2.25 2.43 11.80
C GLY A 41 -1.68 3.56 10.94
N THR A 42 -1.22 3.27 9.73
CA THR A 42 -0.78 4.29 8.76
C THR A 42 -1.94 4.81 7.92
N ARG A 43 -1.76 6.01 7.30
CA ARG A 43 -2.72 6.54 6.31
C ARG A 43 -2.63 5.82 4.96
N ILE A 44 -1.53 5.10 4.73
CA ILE A 44 -1.28 4.28 3.56
C ILE A 44 -1.87 2.90 3.84
N SER A 45 -2.48 2.27 2.83
CA SER A 45 -3.22 1.01 3.00
C SER A 45 -2.36 -0.10 3.61
N THR A 46 -1.10 -0.20 3.20
CA THR A 46 -0.18 -1.20 3.73
C THR A 46 1.23 -0.65 3.75
N VAL A 47 1.89 -0.73 4.90
CA VAL A 47 3.29 -0.34 5.08
C VAL A 47 4.03 -1.46 5.79
N PHE A 48 5.17 -1.84 5.23
CA PHE A 48 6.12 -2.78 5.82
C PHE A 48 7.42 -2.04 6.12
N VAL A 49 8.03 -2.32 7.26
CA VAL A 49 9.29 -1.68 7.70
C VAL A 49 10.24 -2.74 8.23
N ARG A 50 11.51 -2.62 7.94
CA ARG A 50 12.54 -3.47 8.53
C ARG A 50 12.63 -3.18 10.03
N PRO A 51 12.57 -4.20 10.90
CA PRO A 51 12.54 -3.99 12.35
C PRO A 51 13.69 -3.16 12.90
N ASP A 52 14.88 -3.36 12.36
CA ASP A 52 16.12 -2.75 12.84
C ASP A 52 16.54 -1.52 12.03
N ALA A 53 15.70 -1.04 11.10
CA ALA A 53 16.01 0.11 10.27
C ALA A 53 16.01 1.40 11.08
N ASN A 54 17.16 2.07 11.13
CA ASN A 54 17.29 3.41 11.72
C ASN A 54 17.03 4.48 10.64
N VAL A 55 15.76 4.64 10.24
CA VAL A 55 15.38 5.61 9.19
C VAL A 55 15.62 7.07 9.61
N VAL A 56 15.77 7.35 10.90
CA VAL A 56 16.03 8.70 11.43
C VAL A 56 17.45 9.19 11.11
N ALA A 57 18.37 8.28 10.82
CA ALA A 57 19.76 8.62 10.46
C ALA A 57 19.88 9.26 9.07
N TYR A 58 18.84 9.13 8.24
CA TYR A 58 18.86 9.65 6.88
C TYR A 58 18.32 11.08 6.82
N THR A 59 19.05 11.95 6.16
CA THR A 59 18.72 13.37 6.00
C THR A 59 18.54 13.79 4.54
N SER A 60 19.00 12.95 3.63
CA SER A 60 18.94 13.19 2.19
C SER A 60 18.12 12.11 1.47
N VAL A 61 17.61 12.44 0.29
CA VAL A 61 16.83 11.52 -0.55
C VAL A 61 17.29 11.60 -1.99
N LEU A 62 17.63 10.45 -2.55
CA LEU A 62 17.78 10.19 -3.97
C LEU A 62 16.46 9.63 -4.50
N LEU A 63 15.73 10.42 -5.26
CA LEU A 63 14.44 10.03 -5.83
C LEU A 63 14.61 9.53 -7.26
N ASP A 64 14.38 8.25 -7.47
CA ASP A 64 14.38 7.65 -8.81
C ASP A 64 13.21 8.17 -9.68
N PRO A 65 13.30 8.05 -11.01
CA PRO A 65 12.18 8.32 -11.89
C PRO A 65 10.96 7.45 -11.53
N VAL A 66 9.79 8.07 -11.41
CA VAL A 66 8.55 7.34 -11.12
C VAL A 66 8.16 6.50 -12.34
N GLN A 67 7.83 5.23 -12.10
CA GLN A 67 7.36 4.31 -13.13
C GLN A 67 5.83 4.32 -13.17
N VAL A 68 5.25 4.22 -14.37
CA VAL A 68 3.79 4.11 -14.54
C VAL A 68 3.47 2.97 -15.49
N SER A 69 2.60 2.05 -15.06
CA SER A 69 2.09 0.98 -15.92
C SER A 69 0.56 0.92 -15.84
N PHE A 70 -0.06 0.75 -17.00
CA PHE A 70 -1.50 0.51 -17.09
C PHE A 70 -1.84 -0.92 -16.70
N ALA A 71 -3.10 -1.14 -16.32
CA ALA A 71 -3.62 -2.48 -16.10
C ALA A 71 -3.58 -3.30 -17.42
N GLU A 72 -3.29 -4.60 -17.31
CA GLU A 72 -3.19 -5.49 -18.48
C GLU A 72 -4.44 -5.50 -19.36
N ASN A 73 -5.62 -5.37 -18.74
CA ASN A 73 -6.90 -5.34 -19.43
C ASN A 73 -7.38 -3.92 -19.77
N TRP A 74 -6.52 -2.90 -19.56
CA TRP A 74 -6.86 -1.53 -19.89
C TRP A 74 -6.90 -1.34 -21.40
N ASN A 75 -8.02 -0.81 -21.89
CA ASN A 75 -8.18 -0.42 -23.28
C ASN A 75 -8.60 1.05 -23.34
N PRO A 76 -7.70 1.96 -23.77
CA PRO A 76 -7.98 3.39 -23.79
C PRO A 76 -9.14 3.76 -24.70
N ASN A 77 -9.45 2.87 -25.64
CA ASN A 77 -10.48 3.10 -26.67
C ASN A 77 -11.79 2.33 -26.40
N ARG A 78 -11.94 1.70 -25.23
CA ARG A 78 -13.17 1.02 -24.86
C ARG A 78 -14.30 2.04 -24.74
N GLY A 79 -15.31 1.95 -25.59
CA GLY A 79 -16.46 2.86 -25.61
C GLY A 79 -16.28 4.09 -26.51
N SER A 80 -15.13 4.32 -27.11
CA SER A 80 -14.93 5.41 -28.07
C SER A 80 -15.73 5.17 -29.34
N ARG A 81 -16.73 6.02 -29.60
CA ARG A 81 -17.52 6.01 -30.84
C ARG A 81 -16.89 6.96 -31.86
N GLY A 82 -16.20 6.38 -32.86
CA GLY A 82 -15.57 7.13 -33.95
C GLY A 82 -14.05 7.30 -33.84
N ALA A 83 -13.39 7.60 -34.97
CA ALA A 83 -11.94 7.68 -35.08
C ALA A 83 -11.35 8.91 -34.36
N SER A 84 -12.09 10.00 -34.25
CA SER A 84 -11.62 11.28 -33.68
C SER A 84 -11.44 11.31 -32.17
N GLY A 85 -11.92 10.28 -31.44
CA GLY A 85 -11.76 10.17 -29.98
C GLY A 85 -10.81 9.05 -29.54
N ARG A 86 -10.15 8.37 -30.47
CA ARG A 86 -9.26 7.26 -30.15
C ARG A 86 -7.88 7.75 -29.76
N LEU A 87 -7.38 7.20 -28.66
CA LEU A 87 -5.99 7.37 -28.24
C LEU A 87 -5.10 6.42 -29.04
N ASN A 88 -3.99 6.93 -29.53
CA ASN A 88 -2.94 6.16 -30.18
C ASN A 88 -1.79 5.89 -29.18
N ALA A 89 -0.77 5.16 -29.61
CA ALA A 89 0.37 4.79 -28.76
C ALA A 89 1.13 6.02 -28.21
N SER A 90 1.26 7.08 -28.99
CA SER A 90 1.92 8.31 -28.53
C SER A 90 1.09 9.07 -27.50
N ASP A 91 -0.25 9.06 -27.62
CA ASP A 91 -1.14 9.64 -26.61
C ASP A 91 -1.01 8.87 -25.28
N VAL A 92 -0.95 7.54 -25.36
CA VAL A 92 -0.76 6.67 -24.17
C VAL A 92 0.58 6.93 -23.49
N ALA A 93 1.66 7.02 -24.27
CA ALA A 93 2.98 7.35 -23.74
C ALA A 93 3.03 8.76 -23.10
N ALA A 94 2.37 9.74 -23.71
CA ALA A 94 2.28 11.08 -23.15
C ALA A 94 1.51 11.10 -21.81
N ILE A 95 0.47 10.28 -21.66
CA ILE A 95 -0.27 10.13 -20.39
C ILE A 95 0.65 9.51 -19.32
N GLN A 96 1.39 8.45 -19.67
CA GLN A 96 2.33 7.81 -18.75
C GLN A 96 3.39 8.79 -18.24
N THR A 97 4.05 9.49 -19.18
CA THR A 97 5.09 10.46 -18.85
C THR A 97 4.54 11.60 -18.00
N GLY A 98 3.42 12.20 -18.40
CA GLY A 98 2.82 13.30 -17.68
C GLY A 98 2.40 12.92 -16.24
N LEU A 99 1.91 11.69 -16.05
CA LEU A 99 1.57 11.20 -14.71
C LEU A 99 2.82 10.91 -13.88
N ALA A 100 3.86 10.32 -14.48
CA ALA A 100 5.14 10.08 -13.82
C ALA A 100 5.78 11.38 -13.34
N ASP A 101 5.80 12.41 -14.18
CA ASP A 101 6.35 13.73 -13.85
C ASP A 101 5.55 14.42 -12.75
N MET A 102 4.23 14.38 -12.81
CA MET A 102 3.35 14.94 -11.79
C MET A 102 3.57 14.27 -10.43
N MET A 103 3.67 12.95 -10.40
CA MET A 103 3.93 12.20 -9.17
C MET A 103 5.33 12.48 -8.64
N ARG A 104 6.35 12.49 -9.50
CA ARG A 104 7.71 12.85 -9.10
C ARG A 104 7.79 14.22 -8.47
N GLU A 105 7.13 15.21 -9.06
CA GLU A 105 7.09 16.57 -8.52
C GLU A 105 6.35 16.62 -7.17
N SER A 106 5.28 15.85 -7.00
CA SER A 106 4.60 15.72 -5.72
C SER A 106 5.50 15.11 -4.65
N PHE A 107 6.22 14.03 -4.97
CA PHE A 107 7.21 13.45 -4.05
C PHE A 107 8.30 14.45 -3.67
N ARG A 108 8.85 15.19 -4.65
CA ARG A 108 9.89 16.21 -4.40
C ARG A 108 9.41 17.26 -3.39
N ARG A 109 8.21 17.79 -3.57
CA ARG A 109 7.64 18.79 -2.67
C ARG A 109 7.42 18.25 -1.26
N GLU A 110 6.82 17.06 -1.15
CA GLU A 110 6.54 16.44 0.15
C GLU A 110 7.81 16.08 0.90
N LEU A 111 8.81 15.52 0.23
CA LEU A 111 10.10 15.21 0.82
C LEU A 111 10.85 16.46 1.28
N ALA A 112 10.87 17.50 0.45
CA ALA A 112 11.47 18.78 0.83
C ALA A 112 10.74 19.45 2.01
N SER A 113 9.40 19.41 2.03
CA SER A 113 8.61 19.93 3.15
C SER A 113 8.81 19.12 4.43
N GLY A 114 9.12 17.82 4.30
CA GLY A 114 9.50 16.94 5.40
C GLY A 114 10.93 17.15 5.92
N GLY A 115 11.68 18.09 5.35
CA GLY A 115 13.03 18.45 5.78
C GLY A 115 14.15 17.63 5.14
N PHE A 116 13.86 16.80 4.13
CA PHE A 116 14.88 16.06 3.41
C PHE A 116 15.55 16.91 2.33
N THR A 117 16.88 16.77 2.22
CA THR A 117 17.64 17.33 1.10
C THR A 117 17.56 16.39 -0.09
N LEU A 118 17.09 16.88 -1.24
CA LEU A 118 17.08 16.10 -2.49
C LEU A 118 18.45 16.11 -3.12
N VAL A 119 18.96 14.91 -3.44
CA VAL A 119 20.30 14.71 -4.04
C VAL A 119 20.19 13.81 -5.26
N ASP A 120 21.21 13.86 -6.14
CA ASP A 120 21.28 13.06 -7.35
C ASP A 120 22.31 11.91 -7.28
N VAL A 121 22.97 11.78 -6.12
CA VAL A 121 24.02 10.76 -5.92
C VAL A 121 23.81 10.02 -4.60
N PRO A 122 24.19 8.74 -4.52
CA PRO A 122 24.19 7.99 -3.25
C PRO A 122 25.10 8.60 -2.21
N GLY A 123 24.84 8.31 -0.92
CA GLY A 123 25.69 8.72 0.19
C GLY A 123 25.25 8.09 1.52
N PRO A 124 26.06 8.17 2.57
CA PRO A 124 25.88 7.43 3.82
C PRO A 124 24.63 7.83 4.63
N THR A 125 24.08 9.01 4.37
CA THR A 125 22.83 9.48 5.01
C THR A 125 21.72 9.72 3.98
N THR A 126 21.80 9.01 2.85
CA THR A 126 20.87 9.16 1.73
C THR A 126 19.96 7.96 1.60
N LEU A 127 18.67 8.18 1.67
CA LEU A 127 17.65 7.20 1.27
C LEU A 127 17.49 7.22 -0.24
N ARG A 128 17.42 6.05 -0.87
CA ARG A 128 16.95 5.90 -2.23
C ARG A 128 15.46 5.58 -2.21
N VAL A 129 14.66 6.40 -2.88
CA VAL A 129 13.22 6.23 -3.00
C VAL A 129 12.89 5.85 -4.43
N THR A 130 12.31 4.67 -4.59
CA THR A 130 11.71 4.21 -5.86
C THR A 130 10.20 4.24 -5.73
N ALA A 131 9.50 4.69 -6.76
CA ALA A 131 8.05 4.72 -6.77
C ALA A 131 7.50 4.24 -8.12
N ALA A 132 6.42 3.46 -8.07
CA ALA A 132 5.73 2.97 -9.25
C ALA A 132 4.21 3.08 -9.07
N ILE A 133 3.52 3.53 -10.12
CA ILE A 133 2.07 3.38 -10.26
C ILE A 133 1.83 2.16 -11.13
N VAL A 134 1.15 1.16 -10.58
CA VAL A 134 0.86 -0.09 -11.27
C VAL A 134 -0.63 -0.31 -11.39
N GLY A 135 -1.03 -1.01 -12.45
CA GLY A 135 -2.43 -1.35 -12.67
C GLY A 135 -3.32 -0.12 -12.87
N LEU A 136 -2.77 0.96 -13.45
CA LEU A 136 -3.52 2.18 -13.71
C LEU A 136 -4.69 1.89 -14.68
N TYR A 137 -5.88 2.16 -14.23
CA TYR A 137 -7.08 2.11 -15.05
C TYR A 137 -7.69 3.52 -15.12
N VAL A 138 -7.69 4.11 -16.30
CA VAL A 138 -8.24 5.44 -16.55
C VAL A 138 -9.39 5.32 -17.53
N THR A 139 -10.54 5.86 -17.20
CA THR A 139 -11.63 6.01 -18.15
C THR A 139 -11.46 7.36 -18.86
N ALA A 140 -11.21 7.34 -20.17
CA ALA A 140 -11.18 8.57 -20.94
C ALA A 140 -12.59 9.17 -21.00
N PRO A 141 -12.82 10.40 -20.54
CA PRO A 141 -14.12 11.04 -20.67
C PRO A 141 -14.43 11.30 -22.14
N ASP A 142 -15.63 10.96 -22.55
CA ASP A 142 -16.16 11.23 -23.91
C ASP A 142 -16.56 12.71 -24.03
N THR A 143 -15.66 13.63 -23.67
CA THR A 143 -15.92 15.07 -23.75
C THR A 143 -15.38 15.66 -25.04
N ARG A 144 -16.27 15.84 -25.98
CA ARG A 144 -16.09 16.77 -27.08
C ARG A 144 -16.18 18.21 -26.54
N SER A 145 -15.15 18.67 -25.87
CA SER A 145 -14.99 20.09 -25.60
C SER A 145 -14.20 20.72 -26.73
N ALA A 146 -14.77 21.68 -27.42
CA ALA A 146 -14.17 22.48 -28.48
C ALA A 146 -13.03 23.41 -28.01
N GLY A 147 -12.43 23.12 -26.85
CA GLY A 147 -11.30 23.85 -26.27
C GLY A 147 -10.07 22.97 -26.17
N ARG A 148 -8.91 23.56 -26.40
CA ARG A 148 -7.56 22.92 -26.42
C ARG A 148 -7.08 22.30 -25.10
N SER A 149 -7.94 22.04 -24.16
CA SER A 149 -7.63 21.46 -22.85
C SER A 149 -8.25 20.07 -22.74
N ARG A 150 -7.43 19.03 -22.85
CA ARG A 150 -7.84 17.66 -22.53
C ARG A 150 -7.79 17.48 -21.02
N THR A 151 -8.92 17.63 -20.35
CA THR A 151 -9.04 17.29 -18.94
C THR A 151 -9.33 15.80 -18.80
N TYR A 152 -8.37 15.06 -18.31
CA TYR A 152 -8.59 13.64 -17.94
C TYR A 152 -9.20 13.63 -16.53
N THR A 153 -10.49 13.36 -16.44
CA THR A 153 -11.14 13.13 -15.14
C THR A 153 -10.91 11.68 -14.73
N ALA A 154 -10.15 11.47 -13.68
CA ALA A 154 -9.99 10.16 -13.04
C ALA A 154 -11.24 9.80 -12.21
N ASN A 155 -12.42 9.82 -12.83
CA ASN A 155 -13.64 9.31 -12.20
C ASN A 155 -13.80 7.83 -12.58
N SER A 156 -13.83 6.97 -11.59
CA SER A 156 -13.90 5.51 -11.68
C SER A 156 -12.65 4.81 -12.26
N GLY A 157 -11.48 5.18 -11.75
CA GLY A 157 -10.24 4.49 -12.01
C GLY A 157 -9.78 3.65 -10.82
N GLN A 158 -8.80 2.81 -11.09
CA GLN A 158 -8.04 2.14 -10.04
C GLN A 158 -6.56 2.37 -10.30
N MET A 159 -5.80 2.60 -9.25
CA MET A 159 -4.33 2.61 -9.31
C MET A 159 -3.76 2.08 -8.01
N THR A 160 -2.61 1.45 -8.09
CA THR A 160 -1.82 1.05 -6.92
C THR A 160 -0.48 1.76 -6.97
N LEU A 161 -0.19 2.53 -5.94
CA LEU A 161 1.13 3.09 -5.71
C LEU A 161 1.95 2.09 -4.91
N VAL A 162 3.14 1.75 -5.41
CA VAL A 162 4.15 0.98 -4.69
C VAL A 162 5.35 1.89 -4.52
N ALA A 163 5.83 2.06 -3.29
CA ALA A 163 7.04 2.83 -3.02
C ALA A 163 7.97 2.01 -2.12
N GLU A 164 9.27 2.06 -2.40
CA GLU A 164 10.30 1.42 -1.60
C GLU A 164 11.31 2.47 -1.13
N LEU A 165 11.75 2.31 0.12
CA LEU A 165 12.85 3.04 0.70
C LEU A 165 14.01 2.08 0.90
N ARG A 166 15.15 2.44 0.32
CA ARG A 166 16.39 1.67 0.44
C ARG A 166 17.51 2.56 0.95
N ASP A 167 18.46 1.96 1.62
CA ASP A 167 19.78 2.60 1.79
C ASP A 167 20.40 2.81 0.41
N SER A 168 20.90 4.02 0.12
CA SER A 168 21.35 4.35 -1.23
C SER A 168 22.69 3.72 -1.62
N GLU A 169 23.52 3.35 -0.65
CA GLU A 169 24.84 2.76 -0.89
C GLU A 169 24.76 1.24 -0.93
N THR A 170 24.07 0.63 0.02
CA THR A 170 23.98 -0.84 0.14
C THR A 170 22.85 -1.43 -0.67
N GLY A 171 21.82 -0.65 -0.99
CA GLY A 171 20.59 -1.11 -1.63
C GLY A 171 19.67 -1.87 -0.68
N GLU A 172 19.97 -1.93 0.61
CA GLU A 172 19.15 -2.62 1.60
C GLU A 172 17.74 -2.04 1.65
N LEU A 173 16.74 -2.92 1.57
CA LEU A 173 15.33 -2.54 1.64
C LEU A 173 14.95 -2.24 3.10
N LEU A 174 14.58 -1.01 3.38
CA LEU A 174 14.24 -0.51 4.71
C LEU A 174 12.74 -0.42 4.95
N ALA A 175 11.99 -0.05 3.91
CA ALA A 175 10.54 -0.01 3.97
C ALA A 175 9.90 -0.18 2.59
N ARG A 176 8.65 -0.65 2.59
CA ARG A 176 7.79 -0.73 1.40
C ARG A 176 6.40 -0.25 1.76
N ALA A 177 5.84 0.59 0.91
CA ALA A 177 4.48 1.09 1.03
C ALA A 177 3.67 0.67 -0.20
N VAL A 178 2.46 0.19 0.02
CA VAL A 178 1.50 -0.15 -1.04
C VAL A 178 0.19 0.54 -0.73
N ASP A 179 -0.31 1.35 -1.65
CA ASP A 179 -1.58 2.06 -1.50
C ASP A 179 -2.43 1.92 -2.75
N THR A 180 -3.58 1.27 -2.60
CA THR A 180 -4.53 1.08 -3.70
C THR A 180 -5.68 2.06 -3.53
N ARG A 181 -5.95 2.84 -4.57
CA ARG A 181 -7.06 3.80 -4.63
C ARG A 181 -8.01 3.43 -5.76
N ARG A 182 -9.30 3.58 -5.47
CA ARG A 182 -10.38 3.46 -6.42
C ARG A 182 -11.16 4.77 -6.40
N GLY A 183 -11.42 5.32 -7.59
CA GLY A 183 -12.21 6.54 -7.76
C GLY A 183 -13.70 6.23 -7.96
#